data_1331c861a22edf3ba626cd5a628fb5db
#
_entry.id   1331c861a22edf3ba626cd5a628fb5db
#
_cell.length_a   1.000
_cell.length_b   1.000
_cell.length_c   1.000
_cell.angle_alpha   90.00
_cell.angle_beta   90.00
_cell.angle_gamma   90.00
#
_symmetry.space_group_name_H-M   'P 1'
#
loop_
_entity.id
_entity.type
_entity.pdbx_description
1 polymer ?
#
loop_
_entity_poly.entity_id
_entity_poly.type
_entity_poly.pdbx_seq_one_letter_code
_entity_poly.pdbx_strand_id
1 'polypeptide(L)'
;MTPNAFFAGNPRDWPVYQTALPDAFARAGISVNLLAETDDPASVDYIIYAPSSAIQDFTPFTRLKAVLNLWAGVEGMRMNQTLKVPLTRMVETGMTAGMAEWVLGHVMRHHLGMDAHILGQDGAWRNEMTPPLAKQRVVGLLGLGALGSACGDLLNKVGFQVKGWSR
;
A
#
# COMPACT_ATOMS: atom_id res chain seq x y z
N MET A 1 -17.60 21.87 -16.98
CA MET A 1 -18.13 20.51 -17.14
C MET A 1 -17.65 19.64 -16.00
N THR A 2 -18.53 18.86 -15.40
CA THR A 2 -18.17 17.86 -14.40
C THR A 2 -17.36 16.75 -15.08
N PRO A 3 -16.17 16.38 -14.58
CA PRO A 3 -15.35 15.35 -15.20
C PRO A 3 -15.95 13.96 -15.02
N ASN A 4 -15.72 13.09 -16.01
CA ASN A 4 -16.07 11.67 -15.94
C ASN A 4 -14.91 10.88 -15.33
N ALA A 5 -15.17 10.16 -14.25
CA ALA A 5 -14.23 9.23 -13.64
C ALA A 5 -14.77 7.79 -13.75
N PHE A 6 -14.02 6.93 -14.41
CA PHE A 6 -14.38 5.55 -14.64
C PHE A 6 -13.70 4.63 -13.62
N PHE A 7 -14.48 3.79 -12.94
CA PHE A 7 -13.96 2.78 -12.02
C PHE A 7 -13.52 1.53 -12.79
N ALA A 8 -12.23 1.34 -12.92
CA ALA A 8 -11.59 0.22 -13.59
C ALA A 8 -10.93 -0.70 -12.56
N GLY A 9 -11.72 -1.31 -11.71
CA GLY A 9 -11.31 -2.31 -10.73
C GLY A 9 -11.95 -3.67 -11.00
N ASN A 10 -11.84 -4.59 -10.01
CA ASN A 10 -12.59 -5.82 -10.06
C ASN A 10 -14.09 -5.49 -9.86
N PRO A 11 -14.99 -6.02 -10.68
CA PRO A 11 -16.45 -5.79 -10.52
C PRO A 11 -16.98 -6.17 -9.12
N ARG A 12 -16.35 -7.14 -8.46
CA ARG A 12 -16.71 -7.54 -7.08
C ARG A 12 -16.47 -6.44 -6.04
N ASP A 13 -15.56 -5.50 -6.33
CA ASP A 13 -15.22 -4.41 -5.42
C ASP A 13 -16.16 -3.20 -5.60
N TRP A 14 -16.89 -3.13 -6.72
CA TRP A 14 -17.78 -2.03 -7.04
C TRP A 14 -18.79 -1.70 -5.93
N PRO A 15 -19.49 -2.68 -5.28
CA PRO A 15 -20.43 -2.37 -4.21
C PRO A 15 -19.84 -1.55 -3.06
N VAL A 16 -18.55 -1.68 -2.80
CA VAL A 16 -17.84 -0.89 -1.78
C VAL A 16 -17.51 0.51 -2.34
N TYR A 17 -16.95 0.55 -3.55
CA TYR A 17 -16.47 1.80 -4.14
C TYR A 17 -17.57 2.74 -4.62
N GLN A 18 -18.74 2.22 -5.02
CA GLN A 18 -19.89 3.03 -5.42
C GLN A 18 -20.44 3.92 -4.29
N THR A 19 -20.15 3.58 -3.04
CA THR A 19 -20.51 4.40 -1.87
C THR A 19 -19.30 5.21 -1.37
N ALA A 20 -18.14 4.56 -1.23
CA ALA A 20 -16.96 5.18 -0.65
C ALA A 20 -16.40 6.34 -1.50
N LEU A 21 -16.43 6.21 -2.84
CA LEU A 21 -15.89 7.24 -3.73
C LEU A 21 -16.74 8.52 -3.74
N PRO A 22 -18.07 8.47 -3.93
CA PRO A 22 -18.90 9.68 -3.80
C PRO A 22 -18.76 10.38 -2.46
N ASP A 23 -18.71 9.64 -1.36
CA ASP A 23 -18.50 10.19 -0.03
C ASP A 23 -17.13 10.89 0.10
N ALA A 24 -16.10 10.29 -0.48
CA ALA A 24 -14.75 10.89 -0.50
C ALA A 24 -14.72 12.16 -1.35
N PHE A 25 -15.34 12.15 -2.53
CA PHE A 25 -15.46 13.32 -3.40
C PHE A 25 -16.24 14.45 -2.71
N ALA A 26 -17.36 14.12 -2.07
CA ALA A 26 -18.15 15.10 -1.33
C ALA A 26 -17.35 15.76 -0.19
N ARG A 27 -16.62 14.96 0.60
CA ARG A 27 -15.73 15.48 1.65
C ARG A 27 -14.61 16.37 1.11
N ALA A 28 -14.14 16.09 -0.09
CA ALA A 28 -13.09 16.88 -0.76
C ALA A 28 -13.66 18.10 -1.52
N GLY A 29 -14.97 18.28 -1.58
CA GLY A 29 -15.61 19.35 -2.37
C GLY A 29 -15.44 19.16 -3.88
N ILE A 30 -15.27 17.91 -4.36
CA ILE A 30 -15.02 17.58 -5.76
C ILE A 30 -16.31 17.02 -6.36
N SER A 31 -16.75 17.62 -7.48
CA SER A 31 -17.86 17.11 -8.27
C SER A 31 -17.34 16.21 -9.40
N VAL A 32 -17.78 14.97 -9.43
CA VAL A 32 -17.35 13.94 -10.40
C VAL A 32 -18.57 13.14 -10.86
N ASN A 33 -18.66 12.85 -12.15
CA ASN A 33 -19.56 11.83 -12.67
C ASN A 33 -18.85 10.48 -12.62
N LEU A 34 -19.21 9.64 -11.62
CA LEU A 34 -18.58 8.34 -11.39
C LEU A 34 -19.28 7.26 -12.24
N LEU A 35 -18.52 6.59 -13.09
CA LEU A 35 -18.98 5.57 -14.03
C LEU A 35 -18.49 4.19 -13.56
N ALA A 36 -19.41 3.22 -13.45
CA ALA A 36 -19.08 1.81 -13.24
C ALA A 36 -18.70 1.10 -14.54
N GLU A 37 -19.33 1.51 -15.64
CA GLU A 37 -19.17 0.99 -17.00
C GLU A 37 -19.15 2.15 -17.97
N THR A 38 -18.56 1.94 -19.15
CA THR A 38 -18.55 2.94 -20.21
C THR A 38 -18.49 2.28 -21.58
N ASP A 39 -19.39 2.68 -22.46
CA ASP A 39 -19.39 2.33 -23.90
C ASP A 39 -18.63 3.39 -24.72
N ASP A 40 -18.27 4.53 -24.10
CA ASP A 40 -17.53 5.62 -24.72
C ASP A 40 -16.25 5.95 -23.92
N PRO A 41 -15.15 5.19 -24.12
CA PRO A 41 -13.86 5.46 -23.47
C PRO A 41 -13.33 6.87 -23.76
N ALA A 42 -13.66 7.46 -24.91
CA ALA A 42 -13.19 8.78 -25.28
C ALA A 42 -13.79 9.91 -24.44
N SER A 43 -14.91 9.66 -23.74
CA SER A 43 -15.52 10.63 -22.83
C SER A 43 -14.91 10.64 -21.42
N VAL A 44 -14.05 9.68 -21.08
CA VAL A 44 -13.48 9.49 -19.73
C VAL A 44 -12.32 10.46 -19.52
N ASP A 45 -12.38 11.22 -18.42
CA ASP A 45 -11.32 12.15 -18.01
C ASP A 45 -10.32 11.53 -17.01
N TYR A 46 -10.80 10.64 -16.14
CA TYR A 46 -9.98 9.97 -15.12
C TYR A 46 -10.34 8.49 -15.01
N ILE A 47 -9.36 7.65 -14.78
CA ILE A 47 -9.57 6.24 -14.47
C ILE A 47 -9.15 6.00 -13.03
N ILE A 48 -10.07 5.49 -12.19
CA ILE A 48 -9.81 4.96 -10.86
C ILE A 48 -9.50 3.48 -11.05
N TYR A 49 -8.21 3.13 -10.97
CA TYR A 49 -7.66 1.89 -11.46
C TYR A 49 -7.23 0.95 -10.33
N ALA A 50 -7.51 -0.32 -10.48
CA ALA A 50 -6.88 -1.38 -9.70
C ALA A 50 -6.12 -2.34 -10.63
N PRO A 51 -4.95 -2.90 -10.24
CA PRO A 51 -4.20 -3.86 -11.05
C PRO A 51 -4.97 -5.13 -11.44
N SER A 52 -6.07 -5.42 -10.74
CA SER A 52 -7.03 -6.48 -11.07
C SER A 52 -7.98 -6.14 -12.22
N SER A 53 -7.88 -4.93 -12.78
CA SER A 53 -8.69 -4.47 -13.90
C SER A 53 -8.42 -5.26 -15.17
N ALA A 54 -9.47 -5.51 -15.96
CA ALA A 54 -9.34 -6.05 -17.30
C ALA A 54 -8.74 -5.06 -18.30
N ILE A 55 -8.72 -3.76 -17.96
CA ILE A 55 -8.18 -2.71 -18.84
C ILE A 55 -6.66 -2.72 -18.77
N GLN A 56 -6.03 -3.04 -19.91
CA GLN A 56 -4.59 -3.02 -20.09
C GLN A 56 -4.17 -2.07 -21.24
N ASP A 57 -5.10 -1.70 -22.10
CA ASP A 57 -4.89 -0.72 -23.18
C ASP A 57 -5.61 0.58 -22.86
N PHE A 58 -4.84 1.67 -22.76
CA PHE A 58 -5.33 3.03 -22.49
C PHE A 58 -5.51 3.87 -23.75
N THR A 59 -5.18 3.34 -24.93
CA THR A 59 -5.30 4.06 -26.22
C THR A 59 -6.72 4.57 -26.50
N PRO A 60 -7.82 3.84 -26.20
CA PRO A 60 -9.17 4.33 -26.48
C PRO A 60 -9.59 5.54 -25.63
N PHE A 61 -8.89 5.81 -24.51
CA PHE A 61 -9.23 6.88 -23.58
C PHE A 61 -8.58 8.21 -23.99
N THR A 62 -9.02 8.77 -25.12
CA THR A 62 -8.36 9.91 -25.76
C THR A 62 -8.44 11.22 -24.97
N ARG A 63 -9.39 11.35 -24.03
CA ARG A 63 -9.52 12.50 -23.12
C ARG A 63 -8.89 12.27 -21.74
N LEU A 64 -8.27 11.10 -21.54
CA LEU A 64 -7.71 10.73 -20.24
C LEU A 64 -6.67 11.76 -19.77
N LYS A 65 -6.82 12.22 -18.53
CA LYS A 65 -5.94 13.19 -17.88
C LYS A 65 -5.00 12.55 -16.86
N ALA A 66 -5.47 11.53 -16.16
CA ALA A 66 -4.67 10.76 -15.21
C ALA A 66 -5.30 9.40 -14.90
N VAL A 67 -4.46 8.46 -14.49
CA VAL A 67 -4.85 7.18 -13.88
C VAL A 67 -4.56 7.22 -12.39
N LEU A 68 -5.60 7.03 -11.59
CA LEU A 68 -5.56 7.08 -10.13
C LEU A 68 -5.55 5.64 -9.61
N ASN A 69 -4.35 5.13 -9.33
CA ASN A 69 -4.20 3.74 -8.88
C ASN A 69 -4.61 3.58 -7.42
N LEU A 70 -5.51 2.65 -7.15
CA LEU A 70 -6.02 2.31 -5.83
C LEU A 70 -5.03 1.51 -4.98
N TRP A 71 -3.95 1.01 -5.59
CA TRP A 71 -2.93 0.23 -4.90
C TRP A 71 -1.63 1.01 -4.75
N ALA A 72 -0.82 0.62 -3.77
CA ALA A 72 0.51 1.20 -3.56
C ALA A 72 1.51 0.74 -4.62
N GLY A 73 1.39 -0.51 -5.11
CA GLY A 73 2.22 -1.07 -6.18
C GLY A 73 1.78 -0.56 -7.54
N VAL A 74 2.74 -0.11 -8.35
CA VAL A 74 2.52 0.43 -9.71
C VAL A 74 3.48 -0.18 -10.74
N GLU A 75 4.21 -1.23 -10.36
CA GLU A 75 5.33 -1.77 -11.13
C GLU A 75 4.88 -2.21 -12.54
N GLY A 76 3.79 -2.94 -12.64
CA GLY A 76 3.23 -3.39 -13.92
C GLY A 76 2.75 -2.23 -14.80
N MET A 77 2.20 -1.18 -14.19
CA MET A 77 1.67 -0.02 -14.90
C MET A 77 2.76 0.90 -15.45
N ARG A 78 3.90 1.02 -14.77
CA ARG A 78 5.02 1.87 -15.21
C ARG A 78 5.60 1.45 -16.55
N MET A 79 5.47 0.18 -16.91
CA MET A 79 5.99 -0.37 -18.18
C MET A 79 4.93 -0.38 -19.28
N ASN A 80 3.69 0.05 -19.00
CA ASN A 80 2.61 0.05 -19.99
C ASN A 80 2.84 1.12 -21.04
N GLN A 81 3.03 0.69 -22.28
CA GLN A 81 3.34 1.56 -23.40
C GLN A 81 2.15 2.40 -23.89
N THR A 82 0.92 2.02 -23.53
CA THR A 82 -0.30 2.76 -23.92
C THR A 82 -0.67 3.83 -22.90
N LEU A 83 -0.09 3.79 -21.68
CA LEU A 83 -0.31 4.79 -20.64
C LEU A 83 0.58 6.02 -20.90
N LYS A 84 -0.02 7.11 -21.40
CA LYS A 84 0.68 8.35 -21.76
C LYS A 84 0.37 9.53 -20.84
N VAL A 85 -0.40 9.29 -19.78
CA VAL A 85 -0.82 10.31 -18.81
C VAL A 85 -0.21 10.04 -17.43
N PRO A 86 -0.25 11.00 -16.49
CA PRO A 86 0.21 10.79 -15.13
C PRO A 86 -0.46 9.57 -14.47
N LEU A 87 0.35 8.78 -13.76
CA LEU A 87 -0.08 7.68 -12.93
C LEU A 87 0.18 8.04 -11.46
N THR A 88 -0.85 8.03 -10.64
CA THR A 88 -0.70 8.15 -9.18
C THR A 88 -0.72 6.78 -8.52
N ARG A 89 -0.24 6.70 -7.29
CA ARG A 89 -0.35 5.50 -6.47
C ARG A 89 -0.99 5.81 -5.13
N MET A 90 -1.59 4.82 -4.50
CA MET A 90 -2.08 4.94 -3.14
C MET A 90 -0.91 5.12 -2.16
N VAL A 91 -0.99 6.14 -1.33
CA VAL A 91 -0.14 6.35 -0.15
C VAL A 91 -1.09 6.68 0.99
N GLU A 92 -1.23 5.74 1.91
CA GLU A 92 -2.24 5.82 2.98
C GLU A 92 -1.57 5.51 4.33
N THR A 93 -1.99 6.25 5.36
CA THR A 93 -1.38 6.21 6.69
C THR A 93 -1.64 4.90 7.44
N GLY A 94 -2.83 4.29 7.28
CA GLY A 94 -3.18 3.03 7.92
C GLY A 94 -2.34 1.87 7.39
N MET A 95 -2.09 1.81 6.07
CA MET A 95 -1.19 0.83 5.48
C MET A 95 0.24 1.00 6.01
N THR A 96 0.70 2.25 6.13
CA THR A 96 2.04 2.55 6.63
C THR A 96 2.18 2.13 8.09
N ALA A 97 1.19 2.46 8.93
CA ALA A 97 1.16 2.08 10.33
C ALA A 97 1.10 0.55 10.50
N GLY A 98 0.17 -0.11 9.81
CA GLY A 98 0.03 -1.58 9.87
C GLY A 98 1.30 -2.31 9.41
N MET A 99 1.99 -1.81 8.38
CA MET A 99 3.27 -2.38 7.97
C MET A 99 4.36 -2.19 9.04
N ALA A 100 4.42 -1.02 9.68
CA ALA A 100 5.38 -0.77 10.74
C ALA A 100 5.13 -1.68 11.96
N GLU A 101 3.87 -1.88 12.34
CA GLU A 101 3.48 -2.82 13.41
C GLU A 101 3.85 -4.26 13.05
N TRP A 102 3.57 -4.69 11.81
CA TRP A 102 3.91 -6.03 11.35
C TRP A 102 5.43 -6.28 11.40
N VAL A 103 6.22 -5.33 10.89
CA VAL A 103 7.69 -5.42 10.94
C VAL A 103 8.19 -5.45 12.37
N LEU A 104 7.68 -4.59 13.26
CA LEU A 104 8.04 -4.59 14.66
C LEU A 104 7.73 -5.94 15.32
N GLY A 105 6.54 -6.49 15.08
CA GLY A 105 6.13 -7.78 15.63
C GLY A 105 7.10 -8.89 15.24
N HIS A 106 7.49 -8.97 13.96
CA HIS A 106 8.44 -9.98 13.48
C HIS A 106 9.87 -9.75 14.00
N VAL A 107 10.32 -8.50 14.04
CA VAL A 107 11.64 -8.17 14.62
C VAL A 107 11.68 -8.58 16.10
N MET A 108 10.63 -8.28 16.88
CA MET A 108 10.53 -8.68 18.28
C MET A 108 10.47 -10.20 18.45
N ARG A 109 9.74 -10.91 17.60
CA ARG A 109 9.69 -12.37 17.60
C ARG A 109 11.08 -13.00 17.48
N HIS A 110 11.87 -12.53 16.51
CA HIS A 110 13.26 -12.99 16.33
C HIS A 110 14.18 -12.50 17.45
N HIS A 111 14.05 -11.25 17.86
CA HIS A 111 14.86 -10.65 18.91
C HIS A 111 14.75 -11.41 20.23
N LEU A 112 13.55 -11.79 20.61
CA LEU A 112 13.25 -12.50 21.87
C LEU A 112 13.40 -14.03 21.76
N GLY A 113 13.66 -14.57 20.56
CA GLY A 113 13.72 -16.01 20.33
C GLY A 113 12.39 -16.72 20.58
N MET A 114 11.26 -16.03 20.32
CA MET A 114 9.92 -16.53 20.68
C MET A 114 9.58 -17.87 20.03
N ASP A 115 10.12 -18.17 18.85
CA ASP A 115 9.83 -19.43 18.15
C ASP A 115 10.26 -20.66 18.96
N ALA A 116 11.39 -20.61 19.62
CA ALA A 116 11.85 -21.70 20.49
C ALA A 116 10.88 -21.96 21.65
N HIS A 117 10.27 -20.91 22.19
CA HIS A 117 9.28 -21.04 23.25
C HIS A 117 7.91 -21.49 22.73
N ILE A 118 7.47 -20.99 21.58
CA ILE A 118 6.17 -21.32 21.00
C ILE A 118 6.15 -22.78 20.50
N LEU A 119 7.19 -23.19 19.76
CA LEU A 119 7.25 -24.51 19.14
C LEU A 119 7.77 -25.59 20.10
N GLY A 120 8.52 -25.22 21.14
CA GLY A 120 9.14 -26.12 22.10
C GLY A 120 8.36 -26.30 23.40
N GLN A 121 7.05 -26.03 23.40
CA GLN A 121 6.22 -26.22 24.60
C GLN A 121 5.94 -27.70 24.86
N ASP A 122 6.58 -28.22 25.89
CA ASP A 122 6.46 -29.61 26.35
C ASP A 122 6.27 -29.72 27.89
N GLY A 123 5.92 -28.59 28.54
CA GLY A 123 5.76 -28.49 29.98
C GLY A 123 7.07 -28.33 30.78
N ALA A 124 8.25 -28.33 30.11
CA ALA A 124 9.53 -28.08 30.77
C ALA A 124 9.84 -26.58 30.80
N TRP A 125 10.20 -26.06 31.99
CA TRP A 125 10.64 -24.66 32.11
C TRP A 125 12.07 -24.51 31.58
N ARG A 126 12.23 -23.60 30.57
CA ARG A 126 13.53 -23.29 29.96
C ARG A 126 13.88 -21.83 30.24
N ASN A 127 14.91 -21.62 31.03
CA ASN A 127 15.40 -20.30 31.44
C ASN A 127 16.79 -19.95 30.89
N GLU A 128 17.33 -20.76 30.00
CA GLU A 128 18.71 -20.65 29.52
C GLU A 128 18.90 -19.57 28.47
N MET A 129 17.81 -19.11 27.82
CA MET A 129 17.85 -18.13 26.75
C MET A 129 17.47 -16.75 27.27
N THR A 130 18.47 -15.94 27.57
CA THR A 130 18.26 -14.51 27.85
C THR A 130 18.68 -13.69 26.63
N PRO A 131 17.75 -13.14 25.85
CA PRO A 131 18.10 -12.30 24.70
C PRO A 131 18.73 -10.99 25.15
N PRO A 132 19.65 -10.40 24.37
CA PRO A 132 20.20 -9.08 24.68
C PRO A 132 19.09 -8.03 24.61
N LEU A 133 19.28 -6.87 25.20
CA LEU A 133 18.34 -5.75 25.09
C LEU A 133 18.32 -5.18 23.65
N ALA A 134 17.20 -4.59 23.24
CA ALA A 134 17.03 -3.99 21.91
C ALA A 134 18.17 -3.01 21.56
N LYS A 135 18.63 -2.19 22.52
CA LYS A 135 19.73 -1.24 22.34
C LYS A 135 21.09 -1.87 21.99
N GLN A 136 21.23 -3.17 22.18
CA GLN A 136 22.44 -3.93 21.87
C GLN A 136 22.36 -4.61 20.50
N ARG A 137 21.22 -4.45 19.78
CA ARG A 137 21.03 -5.02 18.45
C ARG A 137 20.92 -3.96 17.37
N VAL A 138 21.50 -4.30 16.23
CA VAL A 138 21.37 -3.51 15.01
C VAL A 138 20.34 -4.17 14.10
N VAL A 139 19.40 -3.37 13.60
CA VAL A 139 18.43 -3.78 12.57
C VAL A 139 18.76 -3.04 11.28
N GLY A 140 19.02 -3.79 10.21
CA GLY A 140 19.25 -3.25 8.88
C GLY A 140 17.93 -3.07 8.12
N LEU A 141 17.73 -1.91 7.49
CA LEU A 141 16.60 -1.63 6.61
C LEU A 141 17.08 -1.40 5.17
N LEU A 142 16.57 -2.19 4.24
CA LEU A 142 16.81 -2.01 2.81
C LEU A 142 15.65 -1.25 2.18
N GLY A 143 15.84 0.04 1.93
CA GLY A 143 14.85 0.98 1.44
C GLY A 143 14.32 1.91 2.53
N LEU A 144 14.56 3.22 2.34
CA LEU A 144 14.12 4.29 3.26
C LEU A 144 13.02 5.16 2.63
N GLY A 145 12.11 4.54 1.87
CA GLY A 145 10.87 5.18 1.43
C GLY A 145 9.87 5.34 2.57
N ALA A 146 8.63 5.73 2.27
CA ALA A 146 7.59 5.99 3.27
C ALA A 146 7.43 4.84 4.28
N LEU A 147 7.36 3.59 3.81
CA LEU A 147 7.20 2.41 4.68
C LEU A 147 8.48 2.13 5.49
N GLY A 148 9.65 2.12 4.84
CA GLY A 148 10.91 1.81 5.53
C GLY A 148 11.26 2.84 6.59
N SER A 149 11.00 4.13 6.34
CA SER A 149 11.20 5.19 7.34
C SER A 149 10.28 5.00 8.55
N ALA A 150 8.99 4.73 8.32
CA ALA A 150 8.05 4.50 9.42
C ALA A 150 8.42 3.25 10.26
N CYS A 151 8.88 2.18 9.60
CA CYS A 151 9.40 1.00 10.31
C CYS A 151 10.64 1.34 11.14
N GLY A 152 11.57 2.11 10.56
CA GLY A 152 12.79 2.54 11.25
C GLY A 152 12.50 3.40 12.47
N ASP A 153 11.58 4.35 12.34
CA ASP A 153 11.16 5.21 13.45
C ASP A 153 10.55 4.41 14.61
N LEU A 154 9.71 3.43 14.28
CA LEU A 154 9.09 2.57 15.30
C LEU A 154 10.12 1.68 15.99
N LEU A 155 11.05 1.08 15.25
CA LEU A 155 12.13 0.26 15.80
C LEU A 155 13.08 1.08 16.68
N ASN A 156 13.40 2.32 16.30
CA ASN A 156 14.19 3.24 17.12
C ASN A 156 13.48 3.59 18.44
N LYS A 157 12.14 3.81 18.41
CA LYS A 157 11.35 4.07 19.64
C LYS A 157 11.38 2.90 20.61
N VAL A 158 11.47 1.67 20.13
CA VAL A 158 11.65 0.47 20.98
C VAL A 158 13.07 0.35 21.53
N GLY A 159 14.03 1.05 20.88
CA GLY A 159 15.42 1.11 21.34
C GLY A 159 16.42 0.32 20.49
N PHE A 160 16.00 -0.25 19.35
CA PHE A 160 16.95 -0.85 18.40
C PHE A 160 17.85 0.21 17.75
N GLN A 161 19.07 -0.18 17.40
CA GLN A 161 19.93 0.61 16.55
C GLN A 161 19.58 0.33 15.10
N VAL A 162 18.98 1.30 14.40
CA VAL A 162 18.57 1.12 13.00
C VAL A 162 19.64 1.65 12.05
N LYS A 163 20.03 0.83 11.08
CA LYS A 163 20.87 1.23 9.94
C LYS A 163 20.11 1.03 8.65
N GLY A 164 19.92 2.09 7.89
CA GLY A 164 19.19 2.06 6.63
C GLY A 164 20.11 2.19 5.42
N TRP A 165 19.69 1.59 4.31
CA TRP A 165 20.28 1.80 2.98
C TRP A 165 19.19 2.18 1.98
N SER A 166 19.49 3.14 1.12
CA SER A 166 18.66 3.58 0.01
C SER A 166 19.51 3.97 -1.18
N ARG A 167 18.97 3.83 -2.37
CA ARG A 167 19.57 4.38 -3.59
C ARG A 167 19.41 5.89 -3.62
#